data_43b22250b908570db39ca121e6057e26
#
_entry.id   43b22250b908570db39ca121e6057e26
#
_cell.length_a   1.000
_cell.length_b   1.000
_cell.length_c   1.000
_cell.angle_alpha   90.00
_cell.angle_beta   90.00
_cell.angle_gamma   90.00
#
_symmetry.space_group_name_H-M   'P 1'
#
loop_
_entity.id
_entity.type
_entity.pdbx_description
1 polymer ?
#
loop_
_entity_poly.entity_id
_entity_poly.type
_entity_poly.pdbx_seq_one_letter_code
_entity_poly.pdbx_strand_id
1 'polypeptide(L)'
;MAVKTATSPRYHHLCKELEMSNVPPDQPSPFATDPTHEMPPTNSAKQKGSRSALTVILIVCAVGFVCLLACGGLLIALLLPAVSQARLAARNMSRSHDLKMVGLAMHNYHSTHKTLPATVIVNGDGEETSGWRIAVAPFLPDSVVMGETMLPVKAPKEYNGRLGLPSDTCIFAIVAPNSFFSPTPNTPLRFRDATDGIANTFLAISLPNRNADWRSNVNMTPDEAYQAIQELTPNEFAFVLLGDGEVKAVKAGDKLDRAMFDAWVSRDGGEYLERPQNTGYPGWSD
;
A
#
# COMPACT_ATOMS: atom_id res chain seq x y z
N MET A 1 37.78 17.12 -23.73
CA MET A 1 37.00 16.39 -24.75
C MET A 1 35.56 16.74 -24.55
N ALA A 2 35.01 17.53 -25.47
CA ALA A 2 33.69 18.14 -25.38
C ALA A 2 32.60 17.17 -25.89
N VAL A 3 31.54 16.97 -25.14
CA VAL A 3 30.35 16.28 -25.61
C VAL A 3 29.29 17.30 -25.98
N LYS A 4 28.95 17.30 -27.24
CA LYS A 4 27.94 18.15 -27.91
C LYS A 4 26.53 17.83 -27.44
N THR A 5 25.83 18.87 -27.03
CA THR A 5 24.37 18.93 -26.94
C THR A 5 23.76 18.98 -28.34
N ALA A 6 22.91 18.04 -28.67
CA ALA A 6 22.10 18.06 -29.89
C ALA A 6 20.71 18.65 -29.56
N THR A 7 20.50 19.87 -30.01
CA THR A 7 19.19 20.54 -30.05
C THR A 7 18.49 20.14 -31.35
N SER A 8 17.28 19.62 -31.27
CA SER A 8 16.43 19.33 -32.42
C SER A 8 15.46 20.50 -32.64
N PRO A 9 15.40 21.08 -33.83
CA PRO A 9 14.45 22.14 -34.17
C PRO A 9 13.31 21.56 -35.03
N ARG A 10 12.11 21.67 -34.60
CA ARG A 10 10.93 21.65 -35.48
C ARG A 10 9.68 22.00 -34.69
N TYR A 11 9.26 23.28 -34.74
CA TYR A 11 7.87 23.75 -34.70
C TYR A 11 7.88 25.27 -34.83
N HIS A 12 8.32 25.77 -36.01
CA HIS A 12 8.05 27.10 -36.48
C HIS A 12 7.64 26.94 -37.93
N HIS A 13 6.32 26.93 -38.20
CA HIS A 13 5.67 27.29 -39.45
C HIS A 13 4.18 26.92 -39.34
N LEU A 14 3.37 27.90 -39.06
CA LEU A 14 1.95 27.98 -39.47
C LEU A 14 1.31 29.20 -38.83
N CYS A 15 1.80 30.35 -39.21
CA CYS A 15 1.09 31.65 -39.12
C CYS A 15 1.66 32.56 -40.17
N LYS A 16 1.19 32.41 -41.39
CA LYS A 16 1.24 33.49 -42.42
C LYS A 16 0.22 33.17 -43.49
N GLU A 17 -0.43 34.23 -43.90
CA GLU A 17 -1.35 34.36 -45.05
C GLU A 17 -2.83 34.16 -44.73
N LEU A 18 -3.45 35.28 -44.39
CA LEU A 18 -4.72 35.70 -44.96
C LEU A 18 -4.58 37.18 -45.25
N GLU A 19 -4.19 37.45 -46.48
CA GLU A 19 -4.03 38.74 -47.10
C GLU A 19 -5.40 39.35 -47.41
N MET A 20 -5.54 40.64 -47.07
CA MET A 20 -6.70 41.46 -47.39
C MET A 20 -6.84 41.62 -48.90
N SER A 21 -7.98 41.28 -49.43
CA SER A 21 -8.38 41.62 -50.82
C SER A 21 -9.31 42.79 -50.81
N ASN A 22 -8.81 43.86 -51.39
CA ASN A 22 -9.40 45.05 -51.94
C ASN A 22 -10.92 45.05 -52.24
N VAL A 23 -11.63 46.07 -51.72
CA VAL A 23 -12.90 46.53 -52.20
C VAL A 23 -12.69 47.94 -52.74
N PRO A 24 -13.01 48.24 -54.05
CA PRO A 24 -12.93 49.59 -54.63
C PRO A 24 -14.11 50.42 -54.18
N PRO A 25 -13.94 51.81 -54.15
CA PRO A 25 -15.00 52.71 -53.80
C PRO A 25 -15.80 53.13 -55.05
N ASP A 26 -17.00 53.65 -54.80
CA ASP A 26 -17.90 54.42 -55.67
C ASP A 26 -18.76 53.66 -56.69
N GLN A 27 -20.04 53.57 -56.30
CA GLN A 27 -21.12 53.92 -57.20
C GLN A 27 -22.30 54.60 -56.46
N PRO A 28 -22.87 55.67 -56.94
CA PRO A 28 -23.93 56.41 -56.26
C PRO A 28 -25.32 55.79 -56.47
N SER A 29 -26.11 55.84 -55.41
CA SER A 29 -27.50 55.40 -55.41
C SER A 29 -28.41 56.30 -56.23
N PRO A 30 -29.26 55.76 -57.09
CA PRO A 30 -30.38 56.44 -57.57
C PRO A 30 -31.63 55.96 -56.85
N PHE A 31 -32.14 56.77 -55.94
CA PHE A 31 -33.60 56.97 -55.74
C PHE A 31 -33.80 57.95 -54.58
N ALA A 32 -33.96 59.15 -55.01
CA ALA A 32 -34.56 60.25 -54.23
C ALA A 32 -36.08 60.18 -54.32
N THR A 33 -36.68 60.48 -53.17
CA THR A 33 -38.02 61.06 -52.97
C THR A 33 -39.26 60.28 -53.41
N ASP A 34 -40.01 59.82 -52.40
CA ASP A 34 -41.39 60.26 -52.24
C ASP A 34 -41.86 60.20 -50.78
N PRO A 35 -42.37 61.26 -50.18
CA PRO A 35 -42.88 61.33 -48.84
C PRO A 35 -44.39 61.21 -48.89
N THR A 36 -44.95 60.05 -48.59
CA THR A 36 -46.30 59.85 -47.99
C THR A 36 -46.62 58.36 -47.89
N HIS A 37 -46.24 57.75 -46.76
CA HIS A 37 -46.93 56.55 -46.34
C HIS A 37 -47.23 56.66 -44.86
N GLU A 38 -48.54 56.82 -44.56
CA GLU A 38 -49.11 56.79 -43.21
C GLU A 38 -48.71 55.56 -42.53
N MET A 39 -48.14 55.70 -41.32
CA MET A 39 -47.90 54.58 -40.43
C MET A 39 -49.23 54.00 -39.89
N PRO A 40 -49.46 52.71 -39.99
CA PRO A 40 -50.53 52.07 -39.23
C PRO A 40 -50.20 52.09 -37.73
N PRO A 41 -51.21 52.19 -36.86
CA PRO A 41 -50.97 52.29 -35.42
C PRO A 41 -50.27 51.06 -34.87
N THR A 42 -49.15 51.32 -34.28
CA THR A 42 -48.46 50.29 -33.51
C THR A 42 -49.33 49.80 -32.36
N ASN A 43 -49.96 48.64 -32.52
CA ASN A 43 -50.55 47.89 -31.42
C ASN A 43 -49.43 47.53 -30.44
N SER A 44 -49.31 48.35 -29.43
CA SER A 44 -48.52 48.00 -28.28
C SER A 44 -49.17 46.79 -27.59
N ALA A 45 -48.86 45.62 -28.11
CA ALA A 45 -49.14 44.34 -27.38
C ALA A 45 -48.34 44.40 -26.11
N LYS A 46 -49.04 44.64 -25.03
CA LYS A 46 -48.56 44.62 -23.66
C LYS A 46 -47.93 43.25 -23.42
N GLN A 47 -46.60 43.19 -23.49
CA GLN A 47 -45.78 41.98 -23.24
C GLN A 47 -45.82 41.64 -21.74
N LYS A 48 -46.93 41.03 -21.34
CA LYS A 48 -47.18 40.53 -19.99
C LYS A 48 -46.83 39.08 -19.96
N GLY A 49 -45.52 38.75 -20.05
CA GLY A 49 -45.10 37.37 -20.16
C GLY A 49 -43.69 37.04 -19.69
N SER A 50 -42.85 38.04 -19.41
CA SER A 50 -41.43 37.76 -19.13
C SER A 50 -41.11 37.33 -17.67
N ARG A 51 -41.93 37.72 -16.71
CA ARG A 51 -41.63 37.42 -15.28
C ARG A 51 -41.95 35.97 -14.89
N SER A 52 -43.00 35.37 -15.46
CA SER A 52 -43.37 34.00 -15.19
C SER A 52 -42.39 32.96 -15.77
N ALA A 53 -41.85 33.23 -16.97
CA ALA A 53 -40.86 32.33 -17.59
C ALA A 53 -39.54 32.31 -16.82
N LEU A 54 -39.07 33.50 -16.38
CA LEU A 54 -37.85 33.58 -15.54
C LEU A 54 -38.02 32.88 -14.22
N THR A 55 -39.19 33.00 -13.57
CA THR A 55 -39.48 32.32 -12.32
C THR A 55 -39.51 30.78 -12.46
N VAL A 56 -40.09 30.28 -13.55
CA VAL A 56 -40.10 28.83 -13.86
C VAL A 56 -38.69 28.32 -14.10
N ILE A 57 -37.85 29.03 -14.86
CA ILE A 57 -36.45 28.66 -15.10
C ILE A 57 -35.69 28.64 -13.76
N LEU A 58 -35.83 29.64 -12.91
CA LEU A 58 -35.17 29.64 -11.59
C LEU A 58 -35.60 28.49 -10.69
N ILE A 59 -36.88 28.14 -10.70
CA ILE A 59 -37.38 26.98 -9.92
C ILE A 59 -36.80 25.68 -10.47
N VAL A 60 -36.77 25.48 -11.78
CA VAL A 60 -36.18 24.27 -12.38
C VAL A 60 -34.68 24.17 -12.10
N CYS A 61 -33.95 25.30 -12.20
CA CYS A 61 -32.53 25.33 -11.82
C CYS A 61 -32.31 25.04 -10.34
N ALA A 62 -33.13 25.59 -9.45
CA ALA A 62 -33.05 25.34 -8.02
C ALA A 62 -33.33 23.85 -7.67
N VAL A 63 -34.38 23.28 -8.27
CA VAL A 63 -34.70 21.83 -8.08
C VAL A 63 -33.58 20.96 -8.64
N GLY A 64 -33.06 21.28 -9.85
CA GLY A 64 -31.93 20.57 -10.42
C GLY A 64 -30.67 20.63 -9.55
N PHE A 65 -30.38 21.80 -8.98
CA PHE A 65 -29.26 21.98 -8.06
C PHE A 65 -29.42 21.17 -6.77
N VAL A 66 -30.61 21.16 -6.16
CA VAL A 66 -30.93 20.35 -4.98
C VAL A 66 -30.80 18.86 -5.29
N CYS A 67 -31.31 18.40 -6.43
CA CYS A 67 -31.13 17.00 -6.86
C CYS A 67 -29.65 16.64 -7.05
N LEU A 68 -28.86 17.51 -7.62
CA LEU A 68 -27.41 17.32 -7.81
C LEU A 68 -26.68 17.20 -6.47
N LEU A 69 -27.02 18.07 -5.51
CA LEU A 69 -26.45 18.00 -4.16
C LEU A 69 -26.90 16.73 -3.41
N ALA A 70 -28.15 16.34 -3.54
CA ALA A 70 -28.67 15.12 -2.92
C ALA A 70 -28.03 13.87 -3.50
N CYS A 71 -27.96 13.73 -4.82
CA CYS A 71 -27.30 12.62 -5.49
C CYS A 71 -25.79 12.60 -5.23
N GLY A 72 -25.13 13.77 -5.30
CA GLY A 72 -23.70 13.89 -5.01
C GLY A 72 -23.38 13.56 -3.55
N GLY A 73 -24.17 14.05 -2.62
CA GLY A 73 -24.03 13.74 -1.19
C GLY A 73 -24.23 12.25 -0.90
N LEU A 74 -25.22 11.63 -1.52
CA LEU A 74 -25.47 10.19 -1.39
C LEU A 74 -24.29 9.35 -1.95
N LEU A 75 -23.76 9.73 -3.11
CA LEU A 75 -22.59 9.06 -3.70
C LEU A 75 -21.36 9.16 -2.78
N ILE A 76 -21.11 10.35 -2.24
CA ILE A 76 -19.98 10.55 -1.31
C ILE A 76 -20.17 9.70 -0.05
N ALA A 77 -21.38 9.68 0.51
CA ALA A 77 -21.69 8.90 1.71
C ALA A 77 -21.50 7.38 1.51
N LEU A 78 -21.75 6.87 0.30
CA LEU A 78 -21.53 5.46 -0.04
C LEU A 78 -20.06 5.17 -0.39
N LEU A 79 -19.33 6.14 -0.97
CA LEU A 79 -17.93 5.95 -1.34
C LEU A 79 -16.96 5.99 -0.15
N LEU A 80 -17.26 6.79 0.90
CA LEU A 80 -16.38 6.92 2.06
C LEU A 80 -16.09 5.56 2.74
N PRO A 81 -17.08 4.70 3.09
CA PRO A 81 -16.81 3.41 3.67
C PRO A 81 -16.12 2.46 2.69
N ALA A 82 -16.43 2.51 1.40
CA ALA A 82 -15.79 1.66 0.39
C ALA A 82 -14.29 1.99 0.24
N VAL A 83 -13.92 3.28 0.23
CA VAL A 83 -12.51 3.71 0.15
C VAL A 83 -11.73 3.30 1.39
N SER A 84 -12.32 3.38 2.59
CA SER A 84 -11.64 2.97 3.83
C SER A 84 -11.34 1.47 3.84
N GLN A 85 -12.29 0.64 3.41
CA GLN A 85 -12.12 -0.81 3.26
C GLN A 85 -11.04 -1.15 2.22
N ALA A 86 -11.05 -0.48 1.06
CA ALA A 86 -10.04 -0.68 0.03
C ALA A 86 -8.62 -0.32 0.52
N ARG A 87 -8.48 0.77 1.28
CA ARG A 87 -7.19 1.15 1.87
C ARG A 87 -6.69 0.13 2.89
N LEU A 88 -7.59 -0.43 3.71
CA LEU A 88 -7.22 -1.47 4.68
C LEU A 88 -6.76 -2.74 3.95
N ALA A 89 -7.51 -3.18 2.94
CA ALA A 89 -7.13 -4.33 2.11
C ALA A 89 -5.77 -4.13 1.43
N ALA A 90 -5.51 -2.95 0.87
CA ALA A 90 -4.24 -2.62 0.24
C ALA A 90 -3.07 -2.67 1.24
N ARG A 91 -3.24 -2.17 2.47
CA ARG A 91 -2.22 -2.25 3.53
C ARG A 91 -1.93 -3.69 3.94
N ASN A 92 -2.97 -4.51 4.07
CA ASN A 92 -2.82 -5.92 4.41
C ASN A 92 -2.09 -6.70 3.30
N MET A 93 -2.44 -6.44 2.03
CA MET A 93 -1.73 -7.01 0.88
C MET A 93 -0.25 -6.61 0.87
N SER A 94 0.06 -5.33 1.13
CA SER A 94 1.45 -4.86 1.21
C SER A 94 2.22 -5.59 2.30
N ARG A 95 1.66 -5.70 3.52
CA ARG A 95 2.33 -6.41 4.63
C ARG A 95 2.57 -7.88 4.32
N SER A 96 1.58 -8.57 3.75
CA SER A 96 1.74 -9.95 3.33
C SER A 96 2.83 -10.11 2.27
N HIS A 97 2.88 -9.19 1.30
CA HIS A 97 3.92 -9.18 0.28
C HIS A 97 5.31 -8.91 0.88
N ASP A 98 5.42 -7.90 1.76
CA ASP A 98 6.69 -7.54 2.40
C ASP A 98 7.24 -8.71 3.24
N LEU A 99 6.36 -9.41 3.95
CA LEU A 99 6.75 -10.59 4.72
C LEU A 99 7.18 -11.77 3.82
N LYS A 100 6.54 -11.96 2.66
CA LYS A 100 7.00 -12.92 1.64
C LYS A 100 8.39 -12.58 1.11
N MET A 101 8.69 -11.29 0.90
CA MET A 101 10.02 -10.86 0.48
C MET A 101 11.07 -11.16 1.55
N VAL A 102 10.75 -10.98 2.82
CA VAL A 102 11.61 -11.38 3.94
C VAL A 102 11.82 -12.89 3.94
N GLY A 103 10.79 -13.69 3.70
CA GLY A 103 10.90 -15.14 3.54
C GLY A 103 11.85 -15.54 2.41
N LEU A 104 11.69 -14.94 1.25
CA LEU A 104 12.58 -15.17 0.10
C LEU A 104 14.03 -14.78 0.43
N ALA A 105 14.22 -13.66 1.11
CA ALA A 105 15.55 -13.21 1.53
C ALA A 105 16.19 -14.18 2.54
N MET A 106 15.42 -14.77 3.46
CA MET A 106 15.90 -15.82 4.37
C MET A 106 16.30 -17.11 3.63
N HIS A 107 15.54 -17.51 2.61
CA HIS A 107 15.92 -18.63 1.75
C HIS A 107 17.19 -18.34 0.95
N ASN A 108 17.35 -17.14 0.43
CA ASN A 108 18.58 -16.70 -0.26
C ASN A 108 19.77 -16.67 0.69
N TYR A 109 19.59 -16.17 1.91
CA TYR A 109 20.59 -16.22 2.96
C TYR A 109 21.00 -17.68 3.25
N HIS A 110 20.02 -18.55 3.48
CA HIS A 110 20.28 -19.96 3.74
C HIS A 110 20.99 -20.68 2.56
N SER A 111 20.64 -20.32 1.32
CA SER A 111 21.29 -20.90 0.13
C SER A 111 22.79 -20.57 0.09
N THR A 112 23.15 -19.36 0.54
CA THR A 112 24.52 -18.85 0.57
C THR A 112 25.30 -19.36 1.78
N HIS A 113 24.73 -19.23 2.97
CA HIS A 113 25.41 -19.53 4.25
C HIS A 113 25.17 -20.95 4.79
N LYS A 114 24.23 -21.71 4.17
CA LYS A 114 23.84 -23.09 4.57
C LYS A 114 23.17 -23.17 5.95
N THR A 115 22.86 -22.01 6.55
CA THR A 115 22.15 -21.87 7.82
C THR A 115 21.20 -20.68 7.74
N LEU A 116 20.20 -20.62 8.62
CA LEU A 116 19.45 -19.39 8.91
C LEU A 116 20.35 -18.40 9.66
N PRO A 117 20.04 -17.10 9.65
CA PRO A 117 20.77 -16.16 10.48
C PRO A 117 20.54 -16.46 11.97
N ALA A 118 21.56 -16.23 12.80
CA ALA A 118 21.40 -16.29 14.25
C ALA A 118 20.45 -15.18 14.72
N THR A 119 19.69 -15.43 15.77
CA THR A 119 18.78 -14.45 16.39
C THR A 119 19.53 -13.17 16.75
N VAL A 120 20.65 -13.35 17.43
CA VAL A 120 21.59 -12.32 17.86
C VAL A 120 23.01 -12.82 17.61
N ILE A 121 23.86 -11.93 17.11
CA ILE A 121 25.28 -12.16 16.91
C ILE A 121 26.03 -11.33 17.95
N VAL A 122 26.87 -11.99 18.75
CA VAL A 122 27.73 -11.35 19.73
C VAL A 122 29.20 -11.51 19.34
N ASN A 123 30.03 -10.50 19.69
CA ASN A 123 31.48 -10.54 19.52
C ASN A 123 32.15 -11.39 20.63
N GLY A 124 33.48 -11.48 20.58
CA GLY A 124 34.26 -12.22 21.58
C GLY A 124 34.15 -11.66 23.00
N ASP A 125 33.73 -10.41 23.16
CA ASP A 125 33.55 -9.73 24.43
C ASP A 125 32.12 -9.87 24.98
N GLY A 126 31.23 -10.55 24.23
CA GLY A 126 29.82 -10.76 24.59
C GLY A 126 28.90 -9.58 24.26
N GLU A 127 29.37 -8.58 23.52
CA GLU A 127 28.55 -7.47 23.07
C GLU A 127 27.75 -7.84 21.82
N GLU A 128 26.48 -7.43 21.78
CA GLU A 128 25.61 -7.62 20.62
C GLU A 128 26.07 -6.74 19.45
N THR A 129 26.44 -7.37 18.35
CA THR A 129 26.93 -6.67 17.15
C THR A 129 25.90 -6.60 16.04
N SER A 130 25.01 -7.59 15.95
CA SER A 130 24.05 -7.72 14.86
C SER A 130 22.91 -8.66 15.22
N GLY A 131 21.85 -8.64 14.43
CA GLY A 131 20.75 -9.58 14.52
C GLY A 131 20.32 -10.10 13.14
N TRP A 132 19.39 -11.01 13.14
CA TRP A 132 18.90 -11.68 11.93
C TRP A 132 18.42 -10.70 10.85
N ARG A 133 17.75 -9.58 11.23
CA ARG A 133 17.22 -8.60 10.26
C ARG A 133 18.36 -7.95 9.46
N ILE A 134 19.44 -7.59 10.14
CA ILE A 134 20.63 -6.99 9.51
C ILE A 134 21.31 -8.02 8.59
N ALA A 135 21.42 -9.27 9.03
CA ALA A 135 22.02 -10.33 8.25
C ALA A 135 21.24 -10.65 6.96
N VAL A 136 19.91 -10.52 6.99
CA VAL A 136 19.02 -10.77 5.84
C VAL A 136 18.86 -9.55 4.93
N ALA A 137 19.07 -8.34 5.45
CA ALA A 137 18.87 -7.09 4.71
C ALA A 137 19.55 -7.06 3.32
N PRO A 138 20.80 -7.56 3.14
CA PRO A 138 21.44 -7.58 1.82
C PRO A 138 20.72 -8.43 0.76
N PHE A 139 19.87 -9.34 1.17
CA PHE A 139 19.12 -10.24 0.29
C PHE A 139 17.72 -9.69 -0.05
N LEU A 140 17.32 -8.56 0.53
CA LEU A 140 16.06 -7.88 0.20
C LEU A 140 16.22 -7.04 -1.08
N PRO A 141 15.15 -6.91 -1.92
CA PRO A 141 15.24 -6.28 -3.24
C PRO A 141 15.72 -4.84 -3.24
N ASP A 142 15.34 -4.06 -2.24
CA ASP A 142 15.64 -2.63 -2.15
C ASP A 142 16.77 -2.30 -1.15
N SER A 143 17.53 -3.31 -0.71
CA SER A 143 18.63 -3.11 0.21
C SER A 143 19.83 -2.49 -0.51
N VAL A 144 20.07 -1.21 -0.25
CA VAL A 144 21.30 -0.55 -0.67
C VAL A 144 22.38 -0.86 0.36
N VAL A 145 23.18 -1.89 0.10
CA VAL A 145 24.37 -2.17 0.90
C VAL A 145 25.44 -1.15 0.54
N MET A 146 25.57 -0.12 1.34
CA MET A 146 26.66 0.83 1.23
C MET A 146 27.90 0.32 2.01
N GLY A 147 28.68 -0.53 1.36
CA GLY A 147 30.01 -0.95 1.86
C GLY A 147 29.97 -1.91 3.06
N GLU A 148 31.11 -2.55 3.34
CA GLU A 148 31.24 -3.58 4.38
C GLU A 148 31.02 -3.09 5.83
N THR A 149 30.87 -1.78 6.07
CA THR A 149 30.81 -1.19 7.42
C THR A 149 29.68 -0.20 7.65
N MET A 150 28.85 0.10 6.66
CA MET A 150 27.72 1.02 6.84
C MET A 150 26.38 0.31 6.69
N LEU A 151 25.74 0.09 7.83
CA LEU A 151 24.33 -0.27 7.86
C LEU A 151 23.50 0.83 7.19
N PRO A 152 22.49 0.49 6.37
CA PRO A 152 21.61 1.48 5.80
C PRO A 152 20.91 2.25 6.93
N VAL A 153 20.94 3.58 6.86
CA VAL A 153 20.27 4.45 7.85
C VAL A 153 18.76 4.25 7.81
N LYS A 154 18.23 3.87 6.65
CA LYS A 154 16.81 3.64 6.40
C LYS A 154 16.53 2.15 6.39
N ALA A 155 15.48 1.73 7.06
CA ALA A 155 15.01 0.35 6.98
C ALA A 155 14.71 -0.02 5.52
N PRO A 156 15.06 -1.24 5.09
CA PRO A 156 14.51 -1.80 3.87
C PRO A 156 12.99 -1.66 3.88
N LYS A 157 12.39 -1.45 2.70
CA LYS A 157 10.94 -1.22 2.54
C LYS A 157 10.10 -2.30 3.21
N GLU A 158 10.59 -3.52 3.16
CA GLU A 158 9.95 -4.72 3.69
C GLU A 158 9.85 -4.73 5.22
N TYR A 159 10.71 -3.94 5.90
CA TYR A 159 10.71 -3.83 7.36
C TYR A 159 9.89 -2.66 7.88
N ASN A 160 9.24 -1.88 7.01
CA ASN A 160 8.47 -0.72 7.44
C ASN A 160 7.46 -1.06 8.53
N GLY A 161 7.57 -0.33 9.63
CA GLY A 161 6.69 -0.46 10.78
C GLY A 161 5.38 0.32 10.65
N ARG A 162 4.56 0.23 11.71
CA ARG A 162 3.23 0.86 11.77
C ARG A 162 3.26 2.38 11.58
N LEU A 163 4.25 3.05 12.13
CA LEU A 163 4.35 4.50 12.10
C LEU A 163 4.92 5.04 10.79
N GLY A 164 5.41 4.15 9.91
CA GLY A 164 6.03 4.53 8.65
C GLY A 164 7.33 5.33 8.83
N LEU A 165 7.93 5.28 10.01
CA LEU A 165 9.24 5.88 10.26
C LEU A 165 10.32 5.06 9.56
N PRO A 166 11.35 5.69 9.03
CA PRO A 166 12.39 4.99 8.27
C PRO A 166 13.16 3.92 9.05
N SER A 167 13.09 3.96 10.38
CA SER A 167 13.77 3.03 11.28
C SER A 167 12.88 1.95 11.88
N ASP A 168 11.56 2.01 11.64
CA ASP A 168 10.62 1.13 12.32
C ASP A 168 10.38 -0.18 11.57
N THR A 169 10.18 -1.26 12.33
CA THR A 169 9.70 -2.55 11.82
C THR A 169 8.55 -3.08 12.65
N CYS A 170 7.64 -3.79 12.01
CA CYS A 170 6.59 -4.59 12.65
C CYS A 170 6.81 -6.11 12.48
N ILE A 171 7.98 -6.52 11.97
CA ILE A 171 8.33 -7.92 11.70
C ILE A 171 9.28 -8.43 12.77
N PHE A 172 8.90 -9.50 13.44
CA PHE A 172 9.62 -10.09 14.56
C PHE A 172 9.87 -11.58 14.32
N ALA A 173 11.02 -12.07 14.77
CA ALA A 173 11.23 -13.50 14.95
C ALA A 173 10.59 -13.96 16.27
N ILE A 174 10.09 -15.19 16.29
CA ILE A 174 9.63 -15.81 17.54
C ILE A 174 10.80 -16.64 18.09
N VAL A 175 11.27 -16.23 19.26
CA VAL A 175 12.48 -16.78 19.88
C VAL A 175 12.09 -17.74 21.01
N ALA A 176 12.43 -19.01 20.81
CA ALA A 176 12.23 -20.07 21.82
C ALA A 176 13.30 -21.16 21.63
N PRO A 177 13.55 -22.01 22.63
CA PRO A 177 14.53 -23.11 22.53
C PRO A 177 14.22 -24.08 21.37
N ASN A 178 12.92 -24.25 21.07
CA ASN A 178 12.42 -25.18 20.06
C ASN A 178 11.93 -24.48 18.78
N SER A 179 12.11 -23.14 18.61
CA SER A 179 11.79 -22.42 17.38
C SER A 179 12.98 -22.39 16.41
N PHE A 180 12.78 -21.83 15.22
CA PHE A 180 13.87 -21.55 14.26
C PHE A 180 14.88 -20.51 14.77
N PHE A 181 14.50 -19.67 15.71
CA PHE A 181 15.35 -18.65 16.28
C PHE A 181 15.67 -18.98 17.74
N SER A 182 16.86 -19.55 17.95
CA SER A 182 17.35 -19.88 19.28
C SER A 182 17.53 -18.64 20.16
N PRO A 183 17.20 -18.71 21.46
CA PRO A 183 17.55 -17.65 22.42
C PRO A 183 19.06 -17.56 22.67
N THR A 184 19.83 -18.60 22.32
CA THR A 184 21.28 -18.62 22.48
C THR A 184 21.94 -17.84 21.36
N PRO A 185 22.74 -16.80 21.66
CA PRO A 185 23.48 -16.04 20.65
C PRO A 185 24.40 -16.94 19.82
N ASN A 186 24.72 -16.50 18.62
CA ASN A 186 25.62 -17.21 17.68
C ASN A 186 25.24 -18.67 17.39
N THR A 187 23.95 -19.01 17.55
CA THR A 187 23.44 -20.37 17.31
C THR A 187 22.51 -20.37 16.09
N PRO A 188 23.04 -20.40 14.86
CA PRO A 188 22.23 -20.47 13.65
C PRO A 188 21.70 -21.89 13.44
N LEU A 189 20.41 -22.00 13.10
CA LEU A 189 19.74 -23.25 12.76
C LEU A 189 19.63 -23.42 11.24
N ARG A 190 19.15 -24.56 10.80
CA ARG A 190 18.93 -24.89 9.38
C ARG A 190 17.49 -25.30 9.17
N PHE A 191 16.99 -25.13 7.96
CA PHE A 191 15.64 -25.61 7.62
C PHE A 191 15.46 -27.10 7.85
N ARG A 192 16.50 -27.92 7.66
CA ARG A 192 16.46 -29.37 7.92
C ARG A 192 16.32 -29.73 9.41
N ASP A 193 16.54 -28.76 10.31
CA ASP A 193 16.42 -29.00 11.75
C ASP A 193 14.95 -28.94 12.21
N ALA A 194 14.02 -28.61 11.31
CA ALA A 194 12.59 -28.68 11.53
C ALA A 194 12.07 -30.06 11.14
N THR A 195 11.93 -30.96 12.15
CA THR A 195 11.43 -32.34 11.97
C THR A 195 9.92 -32.36 11.67
N ASP A 196 9.17 -31.31 12.10
CA ASP A 196 7.74 -31.16 11.87
C ASP A 196 7.42 -30.64 10.47
N GLY A 197 8.48 -30.32 9.73
CA GLY A 197 8.43 -29.77 8.38
C GLY A 197 8.36 -28.24 8.35
N ILE A 198 9.11 -27.67 7.42
CA ILE A 198 9.22 -26.19 7.26
C ILE A 198 7.89 -25.51 6.93
N ALA A 199 6.95 -26.22 6.32
CA ALA A 199 5.61 -25.71 6.00
C ALA A 199 4.70 -25.61 7.24
N ASN A 200 5.09 -26.17 8.36
CA ASN A 200 4.33 -26.20 9.61
C ASN A 200 4.98 -25.37 10.72
N THR A 201 6.15 -24.80 10.49
CA THR A 201 6.93 -24.12 11.51
C THR A 201 7.05 -22.62 11.21
N PHE A 202 6.77 -21.77 12.20
CA PHE A 202 6.89 -20.32 12.08
C PHE A 202 8.32 -19.87 11.94
N LEU A 203 8.54 -18.97 11.00
CA LEU A 203 9.81 -18.30 10.77
C LEU A 203 9.80 -16.86 11.30
N ALA A 204 8.76 -16.09 11.00
CA ALA A 204 8.60 -14.71 11.47
C ALA A 204 7.13 -14.30 11.53
N ILE A 205 6.85 -13.24 12.26
CA ILE A 205 5.50 -12.68 12.39
C ILE A 205 5.52 -11.18 12.14
N SER A 206 4.52 -10.66 11.42
CA SER A 206 4.26 -9.24 11.25
C SER A 206 3.04 -8.85 12.06
N LEU A 207 3.22 -7.92 13.01
CA LEU A 207 2.22 -7.47 13.97
C LEU A 207 1.95 -5.97 13.80
N PRO A 208 0.74 -5.56 13.40
CA PRO A 208 0.42 -4.15 13.18
C PRO A 208 0.39 -3.31 14.46
N ASN A 209 0.23 -3.94 15.62
CA ASN A 209 0.15 -3.31 16.93
C ASN A 209 1.50 -3.28 17.68
N ARG A 210 2.57 -3.74 17.07
CA ARG A 210 3.93 -3.74 17.66
C ARG A 210 4.89 -3.04 16.70
N ASN A 211 5.91 -2.40 17.31
CA ASN A 211 6.91 -1.65 16.56
C ASN A 211 8.27 -1.68 17.29
N ALA A 212 9.35 -1.78 16.52
CA ALA A 212 10.72 -1.73 17.04
C ALA A 212 11.64 -1.07 16.01
N ASP A 213 12.82 -0.62 16.42
CA ASP A 213 13.87 -0.25 15.45
C ASP A 213 14.33 -1.52 14.72
N TRP A 214 14.35 -1.51 13.40
CA TRP A 214 14.70 -2.67 12.58
C TRP A 214 16.13 -3.16 12.80
N ARG A 215 17.02 -2.27 13.26
CA ARG A 215 18.41 -2.59 13.59
C ARG A 215 18.57 -3.22 14.99
N SER A 216 17.54 -3.07 15.82
CA SER A 216 17.57 -3.63 17.17
C SER A 216 17.41 -5.16 17.14
N ASN A 217 17.90 -5.83 18.19
CA ASN A 217 17.71 -7.26 18.37
C ASN A 217 16.40 -7.61 19.10
N VAL A 218 15.43 -6.67 19.12
CA VAL A 218 14.11 -6.90 19.72
C VAL A 218 13.37 -7.94 18.90
N ASN A 219 13.07 -9.07 19.53
CA ASN A 219 12.28 -10.17 19.02
C ASN A 219 11.17 -10.49 20.03
N MET A 220 10.39 -11.52 19.80
CA MET A 220 9.26 -11.89 20.66
C MET A 220 9.39 -13.31 21.16
N THR A 221 9.00 -13.53 22.40
CA THR A 221 8.71 -14.85 22.90
C THR A 221 7.36 -15.36 22.35
N PRO A 222 7.08 -16.66 22.37
CA PRO A 222 5.77 -17.20 21.99
C PRO A 222 4.62 -16.57 22.78
N ASP A 223 4.81 -16.28 24.07
CA ASP A 223 3.79 -15.65 24.92
C ASP A 223 3.46 -14.24 24.46
N GLU A 224 4.49 -13.42 24.23
CA GLU A 224 4.32 -12.04 23.75
C GLU A 224 3.67 -11.99 22.36
N ALA A 225 4.06 -12.87 21.45
CA ALA A 225 3.49 -12.95 20.13
C ALA A 225 2.02 -13.39 20.16
N TYR A 226 1.69 -14.39 20.97
CA TYR A 226 0.31 -14.86 21.16
C TYR A 226 -0.57 -13.75 21.75
N GLN A 227 -0.12 -13.08 22.82
CA GLN A 227 -0.83 -11.96 23.42
C GLN A 227 -1.04 -10.81 22.41
N ALA A 228 -0.01 -10.48 21.65
CA ALA A 228 -0.12 -9.43 20.64
C ALA A 228 -1.17 -9.75 19.56
N ILE A 229 -1.35 -11.02 19.19
CA ILE A 229 -2.43 -11.46 18.30
C ILE A 229 -3.80 -11.28 18.95
N GLN A 230 -3.94 -11.59 20.23
CA GLN A 230 -5.21 -11.44 20.96
C GLN A 230 -5.61 -9.97 21.17
N GLU A 231 -4.63 -9.06 21.21
CA GLU A 231 -4.85 -7.61 21.33
C GLU A 231 -5.17 -6.92 20.00
N LEU A 232 -5.19 -7.64 18.88
CA LEU A 232 -5.55 -7.07 17.58
C LEU A 232 -7.01 -6.59 17.58
N THR A 233 -7.24 -5.47 16.94
CA THR A 233 -8.61 -5.02 16.69
C THR A 233 -9.29 -5.88 15.62
N PRO A 234 -10.65 -5.93 15.56
CA PRO A 234 -11.38 -6.81 14.63
C PRO A 234 -11.02 -6.63 13.14
N ASN A 235 -10.43 -5.49 12.79
CA ASN A 235 -10.05 -5.16 11.41
C ASN A 235 -8.54 -5.31 11.15
N GLU A 236 -7.76 -5.71 12.16
CA GLU A 236 -6.32 -5.92 12.02
C GLU A 236 -6.00 -7.40 11.83
N PHE A 237 -4.92 -7.66 11.14
CA PHE A 237 -4.38 -8.99 10.88
C PHE A 237 -2.92 -9.04 11.27
N ALA A 238 -2.54 -10.10 11.98
CA ALA A 238 -1.18 -10.55 12.01
C ALA A 238 -0.90 -11.40 10.75
N PHE A 239 0.30 -11.34 10.25
CA PHE A 239 0.76 -12.22 9.17
C PHE A 239 1.91 -13.05 9.69
N VAL A 240 1.83 -14.34 9.48
CA VAL A 240 2.84 -15.31 9.91
C VAL A 240 3.54 -15.87 8.69
N LEU A 241 4.85 -15.83 8.68
CA LEU A 241 5.71 -16.44 7.69
C LEU A 241 6.08 -17.84 8.17
N LEU A 242 5.83 -18.84 7.35
CA LEU A 242 6.27 -20.21 7.57
C LEU A 242 7.66 -20.45 6.97
N GLY A 243 8.32 -21.52 7.40
CA GLY A 243 9.65 -21.84 6.94
C GLY A 243 9.76 -22.16 5.44
N ASP A 244 8.68 -22.51 4.76
CA ASP A 244 8.61 -22.72 3.32
C ASP A 244 8.42 -21.43 2.51
N GLY A 245 8.23 -20.26 3.19
CA GLY A 245 7.97 -18.97 2.59
C GLY A 245 6.49 -18.65 2.39
N GLU A 246 5.57 -19.54 2.79
CA GLU A 246 4.14 -19.23 2.79
C GLU A 246 3.82 -18.20 3.87
N VAL A 247 2.93 -17.25 3.56
CA VAL A 247 2.44 -16.26 4.51
C VAL A 247 0.96 -16.48 4.78
N LYS A 248 0.63 -16.68 6.05
CA LYS A 248 -0.74 -16.86 6.53
C LYS A 248 -1.22 -15.65 7.32
N ALA A 249 -2.47 -15.27 7.11
CA ALA A 249 -3.12 -14.21 7.87
C ALA A 249 -3.81 -14.82 9.10
N VAL A 250 -3.62 -14.21 10.26
CA VAL A 250 -4.29 -14.53 11.52
C VAL A 250 -5.05 -13.31 11.98
N LYS A 251 -6.35 -13.47 12.24
CA LYS A 251 -7.25 -12.40 12.67
C LYS A 251 -7.52 -12.49 14.17
N ALA A 252 -7.73 -11.33 14.79
CA ALA A 252 -8.30 -11.29 16.13
C ALA A 252 -9.64 -12.03 16.18
N GLY A 253 -9.77 -12.96 17.14
CA GLY A 253 -10.98 -13.78 17.29
C GLY A 253 -11.02 -15.04 16.41
N ASP A 254 -10.03 -15.27 15.54
CA ASP A 254 -9.82 -16.62 15.00
C ASP A 254 -9.60 -17.59 16.17
N LYS A 255 -10.15 -18.80 16.03
CA LYS A 255 -9.99 -19.85 17.06
C LYS A 255 -8.54 -20.38 17.05
N LEU A 256 -7.59 -19.46 17.18
CA LEU A 256 -6.21 -19.84 17.38
C LEU A 256 -6.06 -20.30 18.83
N ASP A 257 -6.13 -21.60 19.03
CA ASP A 257 -5.82 -22.22 20.31
C ASP A 257 -4.34 -22.01 20.64
N ARG A 258 -4.05 -21.82 21.92
CA ARG A 258 -2.68 -21.66 22.40
C ARG A 258 -1.82 -22.89 22.06
N ALA A 259 -2.35 -24.09 22.24
CA ALA A 259 -1.64 -25.32 21.92
C ALA A 259 -1.29 -25.39 20.41
N MET A 260 -2.21 -24.98 19.54
CA MET A 260 -1.96 -24.91 18.11
C MET A 260 -0.90 -23.87 17.76
N PHE A 261 -0.93 -22.71 18.42
CA PHE A 261 0.10 -21.69 18.22
C PHE A 261 1.48 -22.17 18.63
N ASP A 262 1.59 -22.80 19.81
CA ASP A 262 2.84 -23.35 20.33
C ASP A 262 3.38 -24.49 19.44
N ALA A 263 2.51 -25.32 18.90
CA ALA A 263 2.84 -26.34 17.94
C ALA A 263 3.43 -25.76 16.63
N TRP A 264 2.88 -24.65 16.12
CA TRP A 264 3.44 -23.96 14.95
C TRP A 264 4.76 -23.24 15.24
N VAL A 265 5.00 -22.83 16.48
CA VAL A 265 6.29 -22.24 16.89
C VAL A 265 7.36 -23.33 16.98
N SER A 266 6.99 -24.54 17.40
CA SER A 266 7.91 -25.67 17.55
C SER A 266 8.39 -26.16 16.18
N ARG A 267 9.70 -26.46 16.08
CA ARG A 267 10.29 -27.11 14.90
C ARG A 267 10.42 -28.64 15.05
N ASP A 268 10.24 -29.13 16.26
CA ASP A 268 10.55 -30.53 16.65
C ASP A 268 9.56 -31.11 17.69
N GLY A 269 8.36 -30.54 17.81
CA GLY A 269 7.33 -30.98 18.75
C GLY A 269 6.67 -32.30 18.39
N GLY A 270 6.67 -32.68 17.13
CA GLY A 270 6.09 -33.92 16.64
C GLY A 270 4.55 -33.94 16.63
N GLU A 271 3.91 -32.74 16.77
CA GLU A 271 2.48 -32.63 16.76
C GLU A 271 1.95 -32.66 15.31
N TYR A 272 0.94 -33.52 15.07
CA TYR A 272 0.24 -33.53 13.80
C TYR A 272 -0.78 -32.37 13.78
N LEU A 273 -0.42 -31.29 13.10
CA LEU A 273 -1.30 -30.14 13.00
C LEU A 273 -2.34 -30.36 11.91
N GLU A 274 -3.59 -30.55 12.31
CA GLU A 274 -4.70 -30.36 11.38
C GLU A 274 -4.70 -28.86 10.96
N ARG A 275 -4.48 -28.58 9.68
CA ARG A 275 -4.58 -27.23 9.15
C ARG A 275 -5.97 -26.68 9.50
N PRO A 276 -6.07 -25.49 10.10
CA PRO A 276 -7.37 -24.88 10.36
C PRO A 276 -8.11 -24.75 9.04
N GLN A 277 -9.24 -25.46 8.96
CA GLN A 277 -10.07 -25.43 7.76
C GLN A 277 -10.68 -24.05 7.60
N ASN A 278 -10.28 -23.41 6.50
CA ASN A 278 -10.97 -22.32 5.80
C ASN A 278 -11.61 -21.23 6.66
N THR A 279 -10.83 -20.22 7.00
CA THR A 279 -11.32 -18.99 7.65
C THR A 279 -11.95 -17.99 6.64
N GLY A 280 -12.22 -18.40 5.40
CA GLY A 280 -12.89 -17.55 4.39
C GLY A 280 -12.02 -16.42 3.84
N TYR A 281 -10.71 -16.45 4.06
CA TYR A 281 -9.77 -15.50 3.49
C TYR A 281 -9.13 -16.08 2.21
N PRO A 282 -8.95 -15.26 1.14
CA PRO A 282 -8.26 -15.68 -0.08
C PRO A 282 -6.76 -15.87 0.22
N GLY A 283 -6.37 -16.99 0.72
CA GLY A 283 -5.02 -17.37 1.14
C GLY A 283 -4.99 -18.69 1.91
N TRP A 284 -6.17 -19.20 2.27
CA TRP A 284 -6.38 -20.50 2.91
C TRP A 284 -7.13 -21.49 1.96
N SER A 285 -7.17 -21.20 0.65
CA SER A 285 -7.66 -22.18 -0.32
C SER A 285 -6.54 -23.17 -0.63
N ASP A 286 -6.88 -24.45 -0.52
CA ASP A 286 -6.08 -25.62 -0.89
C ASP A 286 -5.36 -25.49 -2.24
#